data_22a18aced1fdf06797feb6a4b6bde075
#
_entry.id   22a18aced1fdf06797feb6a4b6bde075
#
_cell.length_a   1.000
_cell.length_b   1.000
_cell.length_c   1.000
_cell.angle_alpha   90.00
_cell.angle_beta   90.00
_cell.angle_gamma   90.00
#
_symmetry.space_group_name_H-M   'P 1'
#
loop_
_entity.id
_entity.type
_entity.pdbx_description
1 polymer ?
#
loop_
_entity_poly.entity_id
_entity_poly.type
_entity_poly.pdbx_seq_one_letter_code
_entity_poly.pdbx_strand_id
1 'polypeptide(L)'
;MIPPASINYKYPSNIGILLCGHGSRDPQAVKEFINVVNKIKSRIPDIPVELGFLEFNRPIISDALDQLRDLGVERVIALPAMLFAAGHTKNDIPAVLNKYSADNGLLIQYGRELGLNSLMIGAAGARIKETIDSNPIFPLHETLLVVAGRGSSDPDANSNVCKITRMLVEGYGFGWGETVFSGVTFPLVDPGLRHALKLGFKRVILLPYFLFSGVLVSRVREHSTRVANDNPDVKFLNASYLSDQDLVIDTFMERIQEVFDGENFMNCALCKYRSNLLGFESEVGYEQISHHDHVEGCLDIRRENKEHNHAHEHFPYPHAKHPLGPVTLPSLNKSQI
;
A
#
# COMPACT_ATOMS: atom_id res chain seq x y z
N MET A 1 -12.41 24.67 -1.58
CA MET A 1 -12.43 23.50 -0.69
C MET A 1 -13.38 23.81 0.45
N ILE A 2 -14.46 23.05 0.58
CA ILE A 2 -15.33 23.09 1.75
C ILE A 2 -14.55 22.36 2.84
N PRO A 3 -14.27 22.97 4.00
CA PRO A 3 -13.63 22.26 5.09
C PRO A 3 -14.55 21.09 5.48
N PRO A 4 -13.99 19.89 5.78
CA PRO A 4 -14.81 18.80 6.27
C PRO A 4 -15.53 19.31 7.52
N ALA A 5 -16.87 19.23 7.49
CA ALA A 5 -17.66 19.49 8.65
C ALA A 5 -17.13 18.63 9.79
N SER A 6 -16.95 19.20 10.98
CA SER A 6 -16.63 18.45 12.17
C SER A 6 -17.80 17.50 12.44
N ILE A 7 -17.71 16.29 11.88
CA ILE A 7 -18.71 15.25 12.09
C ILE A 7 -18.49 14.78 13.53
N ASN A 8 -19.44 15.07 14.39
CA ASN A 8 -19.45 14.61 15.77
C ASN A 8 -19.85 13.12 15.75
N TYR A 9 -18.89 12.24 15.55
CA TYR A 9 -19.11 10.79 15.57
C TYR A 9 -19.46 10.35 16.99
N LYS A 10 -20.73 9.95 17.21
CA LYS A 10 -21.12 9.23 18.43
C LYS A 10 -20.87 7.75 18.20
N TYR A 11 -19.72 7.28 18.64
CA TYR A 11 -19.39 5.86 18.61
C TYR A 11 -19.98 5.16 19.86
N PRO A 12 -20.40 3.88 19.77
CA PRO A 12 -20.82 3.09 20.92
C PRO A 12 -19.70 3.01 21.97
N SER A 13 -20.09 2.86 23.24
CA SER A 13 -19.14 2.53 24.32
C SER A 13 -18.51 1.13 24.07
N ASN A 14 -17.31 0.89 24.58
CA ASN A 14 -16.58 -0.37 24.51
C ASN A 14 -16.05 -0.75 23.09
N ILE A 15 -15.83 0.24 22.23
CA ILE A 15 -15.20 0.06 20.93
C ILE A 15 -13.74 0.51 20.99
N GLY A 16 -12.89 -0.22 20.28
CA GLY A 16 -11.51 0.17 19.99
C GLY A 16 -11.20 0.12 18.50
N ILE A 17 -10.21 0.87 18.08
CA ILE A 17 -9.70 0.88 16.71
C ILE A 17 -8.31 0.26 16.70
N LEU A 18 -8.06 -0.66 15.78
CA LEU A 18 -6.76 -1.24 15.52
C LEU A 18 -6.30 -0.87 14.11
N LEU A 19 -5.16 -0.20 13.98
CA LEU A 19 -4.51 0.00 12.68
C LEU A 19 -3.46 -1.08 12.45
N CYS A 20 -3.65 -1.88 11.41
CA CYS A 20 -2.76 -2.99 11.04
C CYS A 20 -1.74 -2.52 10.01
N GLY A 21 -0.49 -2.30 10.43
CA GLY A 21 0.63 -1.99 9.56
C GLY A 21 1.34 -3.25 9.07
N HIS A 22 2.00 -3.16 7.90
CA HIS A 22 2.87 -4.24 7.43
C HIS A 22 4.07 -4.44 8.37
N GLY A 23 4.66 -3.33 8.82
CA GLY A 23 5.97 -3.28 9.44
C GLY A 23 7.07 -2.93 8.43
N SER A 24 8.22 -2.52 8.93
CA SER A 24 9.34 -2.10 8.09
C SER A 24 10.66 -2.21 8.84
N ARG A 25 11.74 -2.54 8.11
CA ARG A 25 13.11 -2.41 8.60
C ARG A 25 13.62 -0.97 8.57
N ASP A 26 12.90 -0.06 7.91
CA ASP A 26 13.20 1.37 7.91
C ASP A 26 12.53 2.05 9.11
N PRO A 27 13.30 2.56 10.10
CA PRO A 27 12.75 3.23 11.27
C PRO A 27 11.90 4.47 10.91
N GLN A 28 12.19 5.13 9.79
CA GLN A 28 11.42 6.29 9.35
C GLN A 28 10.00 5.89 8.93
N ALA A 29 9.84 4.78 8.22
CA ALA A 29 8.52 4.25 7.87
C ALA A 29 7.68 3.90 9.11
N VAL A 30 8.30 3.31 10.13
CA VAL A 30 7.65 3.01 11.41
C VAL A 30 7.18 4.29 12.10
N LYS A 31 8.05 5.31 12.16
CA LYS A 31 7.72 6.62 12.75
C LYS A 31 6.56 7.30 12.00
N GLU A 32 6.56 7.25 10.68
CA GLU A 32 5.49 7.82 9.86
C GLU A 32 4.15 7.11 10.11
N PHE A 33 4.16 5.80 10.26
CA PHE A 33 2.94 5.05 10.61
C PHE A 33 2.45 5.43 12.02
N ILE A 34 3.34 5.55 13.01
CA ILE A 34 2.98 6.02 14.35
C ILE A 34 2.37 7.43 14.27
N ASN A 35 2.90 8.32 13.43
CA ASN A 35 2.34 9.67 13.25
C ASN A 35 0.90 9.62 12.69
N VAL A 36 0.63 8.75 11.72
CA VAL A 36 -0.73 8.53 11.21
C VAL A 36 -1.66 8.10 12.34
N VAL A 37 -1.25 7.13 13.15
CA VAL A 37 -2.05 6.65 14.29
C VAL A 37 -2.31 7.77 15.30
N ASN A 38 -1.29 8.58 15.62
CA ASN A 38 -1.44 9.71 16.54
C ASN A 38 -2.40 10.78 16.01
N LYS A 39 -2.36 11.06 14.70
CA LYS A 39 -3.32 11.97 14.07
C LYS A 39 -4.75 11.43 14.13
N ILE A 40 -4.93 10.13 13.94
CA ILE A 40 -6.25 9.47 14.10
C ILE A 40 -6.69 9.54 15.57
N LYS A 41 -5.83 9.20 16.54
CA LYS A 41 -6.12 9.36 17.99
C LYS A 41 -6.62 10.76 18.31
N SER A 42 -6.00 11.79 17.74
CA SER A 42 -6.42 13.17 17.97
C SER A 42 -7.79 13.54 17.39
N ARG A 43 -8.27 12.80 16.37
CA ARG A 43 -9.60 13.01 15.76
C ARG A 43 -10.72 12.31 16.53
N ILE A 44 -10.40 11.25 17.27
CA ILE A 44 -11.34 10.43 18.06
C ILE A 44 -10.81 10.18 19.47
N PRO A 45 -10.62 11.24 20.29
CA PRO A 45 -9.94 11.14 21.57
C PRO A 45 -10.63 10.23 22.60
N ASP A 46 -11.93 10.01 22.45
CA ASP A 46 -12.73 9.19 23.34
C ASP A 46 -12.71 7.68 23.03
N ILE A 47 -12.01 7.29 21.96
CA ILE A 47 -11.93 5.89 21.53
C ILE A 47 -10.49 5.41 21.63
N PRO A 48 -10.23 4.26 22.29
CA PRO A 48 -8.93 3.62 22.26
C PRO A 48 -8.51 3.28 20.83
N VAL A 49 -7.35 3.76 20.41
CA VAL A 49 -6.76 3.45 19.08
C VAL A 49 -5.39 2.86 19.31
N GLU A 50 -5.16 1.66 18.82
CA GLU A 50 -3.85 1.01 18.88
C GLU A 50 -3.35 0.66 17.49
N LEU A 51 -2.04 0.44 17.41
CA LEU A 51 -1.37 -0.03 16.18
C LEU A 51 -0.77 -1.41 16.41
N GLY A 52 -0.82 -2.24 15.39
CA GLY A 52 -0.14 -3.53 15.39
C GLY A 52 0.53 -3.77 14.05
N PHE A 53 1.73 -4.35 14.07
CA PHE A 53 2.47 -4.71 12.88
C PHE A 53 2.24 -6.18 12.53
N LEU A 54 2.21 -6.48 11.23
CA LEU A 54 2.14 -7.84 10.75
C LEU A 54 3.50 -8.56 10.91
N GLU A 55 4.60 -7.82 10.63
CA GLU A 55 5.97 -8.33 10.73
C GLU A 55 6.99 -7.21 11.06
N PHE A 56 8.25 -7.58 11.29
CA PHE A 56 9.43 -6.74 11.56
C PHE A 56 9.40 -5.94 12.86
N ASN A 57 8.27 -5.40 13.29
CA ASN A 57 8.18 -4.44 14.39
C ASN A 57 7.20 -4.90 15.48
N ARG A 58 7.38 -4.31 16.69
CA ARG A 58 6.45 -4.44 17.80
C ARG A 58 5.76 -3.11 18.08
N PRO A 59 4.51 -3.12 18.63
CA PRO A 59 3.71 -4.33 18.93
C PRO A 59 3.25 -5.06 17.67
N ILE A 60 3.12 -6.39 17.73
CA ILE A 60 2.44 -7.13 16.68
C ILE A 60 0.93 -6.98 16.83
N ILE A 61 0.16 -7.41 15.83
CA ILE A 61 -1.30 -7.28 15.81
C ILE A 61 -1.94 -7.88 17.06
N SER A 62 -1.49 -9.05 17.51
CA SER A 62 -2.01 -9.69 18.74
C SER A 62 -1.66 -8.92 20.01
N ASP A 63 -0.44 -8.35 20.12
CA ASP A 63 -0.06 -7.53 21.26
C ASP A 63 -0.97 -6.28 21.40
N ALA A 64 -1.31 -5.66 20.26
CA ALA A 64 -2.19 -4.50 20.21
C ALA A 64 -3.66 -4.86 20.55
N LEU A 65 -4.11 -6.05 20.15
CA LEU A 65 -5.43 -6.57 20.54
C LEU A 65 -5.50 -6.87 22.03
N ASP A 66 -4.42 -7.41 22.63
CA ASP A 66 -4.32 -7.59 24.09
C ASP A 66 -4.46 -6.26 24.81
N GLN A 67 -3.77 -5.20 24.35
CA GLN A 67 -3.87 -3.86 24.92
C GLN A 67 -5.31 -3.32 24.87
N LEU A 68 -6.00 -3.46 23.73
CA LEU A 68 -7.40 -3.03 23.61
C LEU A 68 -8.32 -3.83 24.54
N ARG A 69 -8.14 -5.15 24.62
CA ARG A 69 -8.91 -6.01 25.53
C ARG A 69 -8.70 -5.60 27.00
N ASP A 70 -7.46 -5.34 27.40
CA ASP A 70 -7.11 -4.95 28.77
C ASP A 70 -7.70 -3.57 29.14
N LEU A 71 -8.00 -2.71 28.15
CA LEU A 71 -8.77 -1.47 28.31
C LEU A 71 -10.27 -1.70 28.41
N GLY A 72 -10.76 -2.94 28.36
CA GLY A 72 -12.19 -3.27 28.44
C GLY A 72 -12.93 -3.11 27.10
N VAL A 73 -12.22 -3.10 25.98
CA VAL A 73 -12.82 -3.07 24.65
C VAL A 73 -13.47 -4.43 24.35
N GLU A 74 -14.71 -4.42 23.91
CA GLU A 74 -15.49 -5.62 23.56
C GLU A 74 -15.60 -5.82 22.05
N ARG A 75 -15.46 -4.73 21.29
CA ARG A 75 -15.52 -4.73 19.82
C ARG A 75 -14.39 -3.92 19.24
N VAL A 76 -13.63 -4.50 18.34
CA VAL A 76 -12.53 -3.85 17.63
C VAL A 76 -12.87 -3.65 16.16
N ILE A 77 -12.66 -2.44 15.65
CA ILE A 77 -12.59 -2.18 14.21
C ILE A 77 -11.11 -2.20 13.82
N ALA A 78 -10.73 -3.19 13.03
CA ALA A 78 -9.38 -3.36 12.53
C ALA A 78 -9.29 -2.86 11.09
N LEU A 79 -8.35 -1.96 10.80
CA LEU A 79 -8.13 -1.40 9.46
C LEU A 79 -6.72 -1.69 8.97
N PRO A 80 -6.56 -2.18 7.73
CA PRO A 80 -5.24 -2.32 7.13
C PRO A 80 -4.69 -0.94 6.70
N ALA A 81 -3.50 -0.58 7.18
CA ALA A 81 -2.79 0.61 6.73
C ALA A 81 -2.08 0.32 5.39
N MET A 82 -2.88 -0.02 4.38
CA MET A 82 -2.46 -0.45 3.05
C MET A 82 -3.18 0.38 1.98
N LEU A 83 -2.48 0.67 0.89
CA LEU A 83 -3.07 1.43 -0.22
C LEU A 83 -4.07 0.59 -1.01
N PHE A 84 -3.74 -0.66 -1.32
CA PHE A 84 -4.58 -1.58 -2.08
C PHE A 84 -4.56 -2.97 -1.47
N ALA A 85 -5.69 -3.66 -1.56
CA ALA A 85 -5.83 -5.01 -1.06
C ALA A 85 -5.09 -6.01 -1.95
N ALA A 86 -4.12 -6.70 -1.36
CA ALA A 86 -3.38 -7.83 -1.92
C ALA A 86 -3.23 -8.90 -0.82
N GLY A 87 -2.26 -9.80 -0.93
CA GLY A 87 -2.07 -10.93 -0.01
C GLY A 87 -2.19 -10.56 1.47
N HIS A 88 -1.44 -9.57 1.94
CA HIS A 88 -1.49 -9.18 3.35
C HIS A 88 -2.89 -8.73 3.80
N THR A 89 -3.58 -7.93 2.99
CA THR A 89 -4.93 -7.43 3.32
C THR A 89 -6.01 -8.51 3.14
N LYS A 90 -5.88 -9.35 2.10
CA LYS A 90 -6.90 -10.36 1.76
C LYS A 90 -6.72 -11.68 2.53
N ASN A 91 -5.51 -11.97 3.01
CA ASN A 91 -5.15 -13.26 3.61
C ASN A 91 -4.50 -13.10 5.00
N ASP A 92 -3.34 -12.46 5.12
CA ASP A 92 -2.49 -12.57 6.32
C ASP A 92 -3.10 -11.86 7.52
N ILE A 93 -3.53 -10.61 7.37
CA ILE A 93 -4.18 -9.85 8.46
C ILE A 93 -5.49 -10.54 8.88
N PRO A 94 -6.42 -10.90 7.95
CA PRO A 94 -7.62 -11.66 8.33
C PRO A 94 -7.32 -12.95 9.08
N ALA A 95 -6.28 -13.70 8.69
CA ALA A 95 -5.91 -14.94 9.39
C ALA A 95 -5.55 -14.68 10.87
N VAL A 96 -4.73 -13.64 11.14
CA VAL A 96 -4.34 -13.25 12.51
C VAL A 96 -5.56 -12.78 13.30
N LEU A 97 -6.40 -11.92 12.72
CA LEU A 97 -7.58 -11.36 13.39
C LEU A 97 -8.62 -12.44 13.71
N ASN A 98 -8.91 -13.33 12.75
CA ASN A 98 -9.85 -14.42 12.93
C ASN A 98 -9.38 -15.40 14.01
N LYS A 99 -8.09 -15.76 13.99
CA LYS A 99 -7.51 -16.62 15.01
C LYS A 99 -7.62 -15.99 16.39
N TYR A 100 -7.22 -14.71 16.54
CA TYR A 100 -7.29 -14.00 17.81
C TYR A 100 -8.73 -13.90 18.32
N SER A 101 -9.69 -13.57 17.46
CA SER A 101 -11.12 -13.50 17.79
C SER A 101 -11.64 -14.85 18.31
N ALA A 102 -11.29 -15.94 17.63
CA ALA A 102 -11.70 -17.30 18.04
C ALA A 102 -11.10 -17.71 19.39
N ASP A 103 -9.82 -17.40 19.63
CA ASP A 103 -9.10 -17.80 20.84
C ASP A 103 -9.51 -16.97 22.07
N ASN A 104 -9.91 -15.72 21.90
CA ASN A 104 -10.15 -14.75 22.99
C ASN A 104 -11.60 -14.25 23.11
N GLY A 105 -12.49 -14.60 22.18
CA GLY A 105 -13.89 -14.17 22.19
C GLY A 105 -14.10 -12.69 21.88
N LEU A 106 -13.09 -11.96 21.44
CA LEU A 106 -13.17 -10.54 21.10
C LEU A 106 -13.84 -10.37 19.74
N LEU A 107 -14.87 -9.53 19.65
CA LEU A 107 -15.53 -9.24 18.38
C LEU A 107 -14.66 -8.32 17.54
N ILE A 108 -14.16 -8.81 16.40
CA ILE A 108 -13.33 -8.03 15.49
C ILE A 108 -14.04 -7.85 14.16
N GLN A 109 -14.20 -6.60 13.73
CA GLN A 109 -14.68 -6.24 12.41
C GLN A 109 -13.53 -5.69 11.57
N TYR A 110 -13.29 -6.31 10.44
CA TYR A 110 -12.20 -5.93 9.56
C TYR A 110 -12.70 -5.00 8.46
N GLY A 111 -12.18 -3.79 8.45
CA GLY A 111 -12.45 -2.80 7.42
C GLY A 111 -11.57 -2.99 6.17
N ARG A 112 -11.92 -2.31 5.09
CA ARG A 112 -11.15 -2.37 3.84
C ARG A 112 -9.91 -1.46 3.88
N GLU A 113 -9.05 -1.64 2.92
CA GLU A 113 -7.88 -0.80 2.64
C GLU A 113 -8.27 0.64 2.25
N LEU A 114 -7.27 1.54 2.17
CA LEU A 114 -7.51 2.93 1.72
C LEU A 114 -8.14 2.98 0.32
N GLY A 115 -7.64 2.15 -0.62
CA GLY A 115 -8.25 1.88 -1.91
C GLY A 115 -8.29 3.04 -2.89
N LEU A 116 -9.17 2.90 -3.87
CA LEU A 116 -9.55 3.98 -4.77
C LEU A 116 -10.58 4.87 -4.05
N ASN A 117 -10.15 6.07 -3.70
CA ASN A 117 -10.96 7.04 -2.97
C ASN A 117 -10.62 8.44 -3.48
N SER A 118 -11.60 9.33 -3.50
CA SER A 118 -11.42 10.71 -3.95
C SER A 118 -10.39 11.48 -3.13
N LEU A 119 -10.33 11.24 -1.81
CA LEU A 119 -9.36 11.84 -0.91
C LEU A 119 -7.94 11.33 -1.20
N MET A 120 -7.78 10.04 -1.48
CA MET A 120 -6.48 9.45 -1.85
C MET A 120 -5.97 9.99 -3.19
N ILE A 121 -6.87 10.20 -4.17
CA ILE A 121 -6.54 10.86 -5.43
C ILE A 121 -6.15 12.31 -5.16
N GLY A 122 -6.89 13.01 -4.30
CA GLY A 122 -6.58 14.35 -3.83
C GLY A 122 -5.22 14.45 -3.15
N ALA A 123 -4.87 13.49 -2.28
CA ALA A 123 -3.56 13.42 -1.62
C ALA A 123 -2.42 13.27 -2.64
N ALA A 124 -2.59 12.39 -3.63
CA ALA A 124 -1.63 12.25 -4.74
C ALA A 124 -1.53 13.54 -5.56
N GLY A 125 -2.67 14.14 -5.85
CA GLY A 125 -2.74 15.44 -6.54
C GLY A 125 -2.01 16.55 -5.79
N ALA A 126 -2.12 16.61 -4.46
CA ALA A 126 -1.40 17.57 -3.64
C ALA A 126 0.12 17.42 -3.79
N ARG A 127 0.65 16.18 -3.81
CA ARG A 127 2.09 15.92 -4.04
C ARG A 127 2.55 16.34 -5.44
N ILE A 128 1.72 16.13 -6.44
CA ILE A 128 1.99 16.64 -7.80
C ILE A 128 2.00 18.17 -7.79
N LYS A 129 1.01 18.80 -7.16
CA LYS A 129 0.91 20.25 -7.08
C LYS A 129 2.11 20.88 -6.37
N GLU A 130 2.53 20.35 -5.22
CA GLU A 130 3.74 20.77 -4.50
C GLU A 130 4.97 20.75 -5.42
N THR A 131 5.08 19.71 -6.26
CA THR A 131 6.19 19.55 -7.20
C THR A 131 6.12 20.59 -8.33
N ILE A 132 4.93 20.86 -8.86
CA ILE A 132 4.72 21.86 -9.92
C ILE A 132 5.00 23.27 -9.39
N ASP A 133 4.44 23.62 -8.23
CA ASP A 133 4.57 24.96 -7.64
C ASP A 133 6.03 25.30 -7.29
N SER A 134 6.85 24.30 -6.99
CA SER A 134 8.28 24.46 -6.67
C SER A 134 9.20 24.52 -7.90
N ASN A 135 8.66 24.42 -9.11
CA ASN A 135 9.42 24.34 -10.36
C ASN A 135 8.89 25.33 -11.41
N PRO A 136 9.71 25.71 -12.40
CA PRO A 136 9.26 26.59 -13.47
C PRO A 136 8.01 26.05 -14.17
N ILE A 137 7.11 26.98 -14.54
CA ILE A 137 5.84 26.65 -15.20
C ILE A 137 6.13 26.01 -16.57
N PHE A 138 5.65 24.80 -16.75
CA PHE A 138 5.58 24.11 -18.03
C PHE A 138 4.15 23.68 -18.30
N PRO A 139 3.71 23.63 -19.54
CA PRO A 139 2.39 23.12 -19.87
C PRO A 139 2.25 21.63 -19.45
N LEU A 140 1.20 21.31 -18.70
CA LEU A 140 1.00 19.93 -18.24
C LEU A 140 0.73 18.96 -19.42
N HIS A 141 0.11 19.45 -20.49
CA HIS A 141 -0.10 18.67 -21.71
C HIS A 141 1.19 18.31 -22.46
N GLU A 142 2.33 18.94 -22.12
CA GLU A 142 3.68 18.58 -22.60
C GLU A 142 4.48 17.78 -21.57
N THR A 143 3.85 17.36 -20.49
CA THR A 143 4.47 16.65 -19.38
C THR A 143 3.94 15.22 -19.31
N LEU A 144 4.85 14.27 -19.14
CA LEU A 144 4.56 12.88 -18.83
C LEU A 144 4.43 12.72 -17.31
N LEU A 145 3.29 12.21 -16.84
CA LEU A 145 3.14 11.75 -15.47
C LEU A 145 3.52 10.26 -15.39
N VAL A 146 4.41 9.90 -14.49
CA VAL A 146 4.71 8.50 -14.19
C VAL A 146 4.36 8.21 -12.75
N VAL A 147 3.43 7.27 -12.52
CA VAL A 147 3.04 6.83 -11.19
C VAL A 147 3.72 5.50 -10.89
N ALA A 148 4.52 5.47 -9.82
CA ALA A 148 5.25 4.28 -9.42
C ALA A 148 4.56 3.61 -8.23
N GLY A 149 3.97 2.42 -8.46
CA GLY A 149 3.42 1.56 -7.41
C GLY A 149 4.45 0.58 -6.85
N ARG A 150 4.09 -0.09 -5.75
CA ARG A 150 4.90 -1.16 -5.17
C ARG A 150 5.04 -2.35 -6.12
N GLY A 151 3.94 -2.72 -6.75
CA GLY A 151 3.76 -3.96 -7.46
C GLY A 151 3.32 -5.11 -6.54
N SER A 152 2.51 -5.98 -7.07
CA SER A 152 1.91 -7.11 -6.35
C SER A 152 1.72 -8.31 -7.27
N SER A 153 1.58 -9.49 -6.69
CA SER A 153 1.09 -10.69 -7.35
C SER A 153 -0.43 -10.67 -7.55
N ASP A 154 -1.10 -9.66 -7.04
CA ASP A 154 -2.54 -9.49 -7.17
C ASP A 154 -2.84 -8.50 -8.30
N PRO A 155 -3.47 -8.94 -9.40
CA PRO A 155 -3.74 -8.07 -10.56
C PRO A 155 -4.75 -6.97 -10.25
N ASP A 156 -5.66 -7.17 -9.28
CA ASP A 156 -6.60 -6.14 -8.82
C ASP A 156 -5.83 -4.96 -8.19
N ALA A 157 -4.87 -5.25 -7.28
CA ALA A 157 -4.02 -4.23 -6.70
C ALA A 157 -3.20 -3.45 -7.74
N ASN A 158 -2.63 -4.15 -8.74
CA ASN A 158 -1.87 -3.52 -9.80
C ASN A 158 -2.76 -2.64 -10.69
N SER A 159 -3.97 -3.11 -11.02
CA SER A 159 -4.92 -2.36 -11.84
C SER A 159 -5.38 -1.07 -11.16
N ASN A 160 -5.45 -1.05 -9.82
CA ASN A 160 -5.82 0.14 -9.07
C ASN A 160 -4.77 1.26 -9.19
N VAL A 161 -3.47 0.92 -9.30
CA VAL A 161 -2.42 1.92 -9.59
C VAL A 161 -2.63 2.52 -10.99
N CYS A 162 -2.99 1.70 -11.98
CA CYS A 162 -3.30 2.17 -13.33
C CYS A 162 -4.51 3.12 -13.34
N LYS A 163 -5.55 2.83 -12.54
CA LYS A 163 -6.71 3.72 -12.39
C LYS A 163 -6.33 5.06 -11.76
N ILE A 164 -5.50 5.06 -10.71
CA ILE A 164 -4.97 6.31 -10.11
C ILE A 164 -4.22 7.12 -11.17
N THR A 165 -3.32 6.49 -11.93
CA THR A 165 -2.59 7.16 -13.00
C THR A 165 -3.54 7.82 -13.98
N ARG A 166 -4.55 7.10 -14.46
CA ARG A 166 -5.53 7.61 -15.41
C ARG A 166 -6.31 8.80 -14.88
N MET A 167 -6.79 8.71 -13.63
CA MET A 167 -7.56 9.78 -13.01
C MET A 167 -6.73 11.05 -12.78
N LEU A 168 -5.45 10.90 -12.40
CA LEU A 168 -4.54 12.03 -12.25
C LEU A 168 -4.20 12.69 -13.59
N VAL A 169 -3.96 11.89 -14.63
CA VAL A 169 -3.67 12.40 -15.98
C VAL A 169 -4.83 13.22 -16.50
N GLU A 170 -6.04 12.69 -16.44
CA GLU A 170 -7.23 13.39 -16.93
C GLU A 170 -7.58 14.59 -16.06
N GLY A 171 -7.49 14.45 -14.74
CA GLY A 171 -7.83 15.51 -13.78
C GLY A 171 -6.91 16.73 -13.86
N TYR A 172 -5.63 16.53 -14.18
CA TYR A 172 -4.65 17.62 -14.33
C TYR A 172 -4.42 18.06 -15.78
N GLY A 173 -4.80 17.25 -16.77
CA GLY A 173 -4.54 17.50 -18.17
C GLY A 173 -3.08 17.25 -18.58
N PHE A 174 -2.44 16.22 -18.03
CA PHE A 174 -1.13 15.77 -18.49
C PHE A 174 -1.19 15.25 -19.93
N GLY A 175 -0.10 15.42 -20.68
CA GLY A 175 -0.04 14.94 -22.07
C GLY A 175 -0.09 13.43 -22.18
N TRP A 176 0.46 12.71 -21.19
CA TRP A 176 0.40 11.26 -21.09
C TRP A 176 0.63 10.81 -19.64
N GLY A 177 0.23 9.58 -19.35
CA GLY A 177 0.51 8.93 -18.08
C GLY A 177 0.95 7.50 -18.24
N GLU A 178 1.96 7.12 -17.45
CA GLU A 178 2.48 5.75 -17.42
C GLU A 178 2.48 5.23 -15.98
N THR A 179 2.19 3.94 -15.84
CA THR A 179 2.28 3.24 -14.56
C THR A 179 3.50 2.32 -14.55
N VAL A 180 4.32 2.44 -13.51
CA VAL A 180 5.49 1.58 -13.32
C VAL A 180 5.47 0.98 -11.91
N PHE A 181 6.26 -0.07 -11.68
CA PHE A 181 6.27 -0.77 -10.40
C PHE A 181 7.70 -0.95 -9.88
N SER A 182 7.85 -0.92 -8.56
CA SER A 182 9.15 -1.10 -7.91
C SER A 182 9.62 -2.56 -7.90
N GLY A 183 8.72 -3.53 -8.15
CA GLY A 183 9.01 -4.96 -8.18
C GLY A 183 7.77 -5.80 -8.45
N VAL A 184 7.91 -7.12 -8.40
CA VAL A 184 6.87 -8.16 -8.46
C VAL A 184 6.15 -8.24 -9.80
N THR A 185 5.72 -7.14 -10.38
CA THR A 185 5.01 -7.04 -11.67
C THR A 185 5.74 -6.09 -12.63
N PHE A 186 5.18 -5.85 -13.79
CA PHE A 186 5.75 -5.02 -14.86
C PHE A 186 4.81 -3.86 -15.27
N PRO A 187 5.33 -2.81 -15.95
CA PRO A 187 6.74 -2.53 -16.17
C PRO A 187 7.46 -2.10 -14.90
N LEU A 188 8.73 -2.51 -14.75
CA LEU A 188 9.58 -2.00 -13.67
C LEU A 188 9.97 -0.54 -13.95
N VAL A 189 10.35 0.19 -12.88
CA VAL A 189 10.61 1.65 -12.96
C VAL A 189 11.60 2.01 -14.07
N ASP A 190 12.81 1.42 -14.10
CA ASP A 190 13.83 1.77 -15.08
C ASP A 190 13.38 1.43 -16.53
N PRO A 191 13.04 0.17 -16.88
CA PRO A 191 12.61 -0.13 -18.25
C PRO A 191 11.31 0.57 -18.64
N GLY A 192 10.39 0.80 -17.69
CA GLY A 192 9.15 1.52 -17.96
C GLY A 192 9.39 2.99 -18.27
N LEU A 193 10.25 3.68 -17.52
CA LEU A 193 10.66 5.06 -17.81
C LEU A 193 11.32 5.16 -19.18
N ARG A 194 12.28 4.28 -19.49
CA ARG A 194 12.97 4.26 -20.81
C ARG A 194 11.99 4.01 -21.96
N HIS A 195 10.97 3.17 -21.72
CA HIS A 195 9.93 2.93 -22.70
C HIS A 195 9.06 4.18 -22.92
N ALA A 196 8.62 4.80 -21.82
CA ALA A 196 7.77 5.99 -21.86
C ALA A 196 8.47 7.22 -22.48
N LEU A 197 9.79 7.34 -22.33
CA LEU A 197 10.57 8.42 -22.96
C LEU A 197 10.56 8.38 -24.49
N LYS A 198 10.28 7.21 -25.10
CA LYS A 198 10.12 7.09 -26.58
C LYS A 198 8.93 7.90 -27.10
N LEU A 199 8.00 8.31 -26.24
CA LEU A 199 6.89 9.21 -26.58
C LEU A 199 7.34 10.65 -26.85
N GLY A 200 8.61 11.00 -26.55
CA GLY A 200 9.20 12.28 -26.90
C GLY A 200 8.96 13.42 -25.92
N PHE A 201 8.35 13.16 -24.76
CA PHE A 201 8.17 14.17 -23.72
C PHE A 201 9.50 14.68 -23.17
N LYS A 202 9.60 16.00 -22.99
CA LYS A 202 10.79 16.68 -22.45
C LYS A 202 10.74 16.94 -20.96
N ARG A 203 9.62 16.64 -20.33
CA ARG A 203 9.44 16.72 -18.89
C ARG A 203 8.71 15.50 -18.37
N VAL A 204 9.20 14.96 -17.26
CA VAL A 204 8.61 13.84 -16.54
C VAL A 204 8.38 14.26 -15.10
N ILE A 205 7.18 13.99 -14.57
CA ILE A 205 6.91 14.01 -13.14
C ILE A 205 6.73 12.57 -12.69
N LEU A 206 7.60 12.10 -11.80
CA LEU A 206 7.50 10.80 -11.16
C LEU A 206 6.85 10.94 -9.79
N LEU A 207 5.71 10.29 -9.59
CA LEU A 207 5.00 10.20 -8.31
C LEU A 207 5.18 8.80 -7.73
N PRO A 208 5.94 8.63 -6.64
CA PRO A 208 5.92 7.40 -5.86
C PRO A 208 4.59 7.28 -5.11
N TYR A 209 3.72 6.37 -5.54
CA TYR A 209 2.43 6.11 -4.89
C TYR A 209 2.62 5.11 -3.75
N PHE A 210 3.20 5.60 -2.65
CA PHE A 210 3.50 4.87 -1.42
C PHE A 210 2.96 5.64 -0.23
N LEU A 211 2.54 4.91 0.80
CA LEU A 211 2.03 5.51 2.02
C LEU A 211 3.17 6.04 2.89
N PHE A 212 4.24 5.27 3.04
CA PHE A 212 5.39 5.60 3.90
C PHE A 212 6.71 5.52 3.15
N SER A 213 7.78 6.06 3.77
CA SER A 213 9.16 5.92 3.33
C SER A 213 9.60 4.44 3.26
N GLY A 214 10.81 4.22 2.81
CA GLY A 214 11.42 2.90 2.83
C GLY A 214 12.27 2.59 1.61
N VAL A 215 12.86 1.41 1.63
CA VAL A 215 13.79 0.91 0.59
C VAL A 215 13.18 0.98 -0.82
N LEU A 216 11.86 0.76 -0.94
CA LEU A 216 11.20 0.78 -2.25
C LEU A 216 11.08 2.19 -2.81
N VAL A 217 10.76 3.19 -1.98
CA VAL A 217 10.73 4.61 -2.39
C VAL A 217 12.12 5.07 -2.81
N SER A 218 13.15 4.71 -2.03
CA SER A 218 14.54 5.01 -2.38
C SER A 218 14.95 4.38 -3.71
N ARG A 219 14.60 3.11 -3.92
CA ARG A 219 14.85 2.39 -5.19
C ARG A 219 14.16 3.07 -6.38
N VAL A 220 12.90 3.48 -6.23
CA VAL A 220 12.17 4.22 -7.29
C VAL A 220 12.91 5.50 -7.66
N ARG A 221 13.39 6.26 -6.67
CA ARG A 221 14.17 7.49 -6.90
C ARG A 221 15.53 7.23 -7.55
N GLU A 222 16.23 6.20 -7.11
CA GLU A 222 17.52 5.79 -7.70
C GLU A 222 17.38 5.43 -9.19
N HIS A 223 16.36 4.64 -9.54
CA HIS A 223 16.06 4.31 -10.93
C HIS A 223 15.71 5.56 -11.74
N SER A 224 14.89 6.46 -11.20
CA SER A 224 14.57 7.73 -11.84
C SER A 224 15.82 8.57 -12.10
N THR A 225 16.69 8.70 -11.10
CA THR A 225 17.94 9.46 -11.22
C THR A 225 18.87 8.85 -12.28
N ARG A 226 18.98 7.52 -12.34
CA ARG A 226 19.76 6.82 -13.35
C ARG A 226 19.24 7.13 -14.76
N VAL A 227 17.93 7.00 -14.97
CA VAL A 227 17.33 7.27 -16.29
C VAL A 227 17.46 8.75 -16.64
N ALA A 228 17.31 9.66 -15.67
CA ALA A 228 17.53 11.10 -15.89
C ALA A 228 18.96 11.43 -16.33
N ASN A 229 19.96 10.81 -15.70
CA ASN A 229 21.38 11.00 -16.07
C ASN A 229 21.68 10.53 -17.51
N ASP A 230 21.02 9.45 -17.94
CA ASP A 230 21.14 8.94 -19.30
C ASP A 230 20.39 9.78 -20.35
N ASN A 231 19.50 10.71 -19.90
CA ASN A 231 18.66 11.54 -20.76
C ASN A 231 18.69 13.02 -20.33
N PRO A 232 19.84 13.72 -20.46
CA PRO A 232 20.04 15.07 -19.94
C PRO A 232 19.12 16.13 -20.56
N ASP A 233 18.57 15.87 -21.74
CA ASP A 233 17.61 16.75 -22.44
C ASP A 233 16.18 16.63 -21.90
N VAL A 234 15.92 15.74 -20.95
CA VAL A 234 14.63 15.53 -20.32
C VAL A 234 14.66 16.00 -18.86
N LYS A 235 13.73 16.88 -18.50
CA LYS A 235 13.61 17.37 -17.12
C LYS A 235 12.84 16.37 -16.28
N PHE A 236 13.51 15.72 -15.31
CA PHE A 236 12.86 14.86 -14.32
C PHE A 236 12.56 15.62 -13.03
N LEU A 237 11.33 15.46 -12.54
CA LEU A 237 10.87 15.96 -11.26
C LEU A 237 10.32 14.78 -10.45
N ASN A 238 10.80 14.63 -9.21
CA ASN A 238 10.34 13.57 -8.32
C ASN A 238 9.41 14.17 -7.26
N ALA A 239 8.14 13.80 -7.30
CA ALA A 239 7.19 14.17 -6.27
C ALA A 239 7.47 13.40 -4.96
N SER A 240 6.97 13.92 -3.86
CA SER A 240 6.97 13.19 -2.59
C SER A 240 5.91 12.09 -2.59
N TYR A 241 6.12 11.06 -1.76
CA TYR A 241 5.10 10.05 -1.49
C TYR A 241 3.98 10.60 -0.58
N LEU A 242 2.91 9.81 -0.34
CA LEU A 242 1.68 10.28 0.32
C LEU A 242 1.90 10.73 1.76
N SER A 243 2.57 9.89 2.57
CA SER A 243 2.82 10.16 3.99
C SER A 243 1.53 10.39 4.80
N ASP A 244 1.63 11.19 5.85
CA ASP A 244 0.58 11.48 6.84
C ASP A 244 -0.23 12.74 6.50
N GLN A 245 -0.48 13.00 5.22
CA GLN A 245 -1.33 14.12 4.78
C GLN A 245 -2.74 14.02 5.38
N ASP A 246 -3.36 15.16 5.60
CA ASP A 246 -4.72 15.22 6.17
C ASP A 246 -5.73 14.42 5.34
N LEU A 247 -5.65 14.45 4.01
CA LEU A 247 -6.52 13.66 3.14
C LEU A 247 -6.32 12.13 3.31
N VAL A 248 -5.12 11.69 3.67
CA VAL A 248 -4.86 10.28 4.03
C VAL A 248 -5.52 9.96 5.37
N ILE A 249 -5.40 10.85 6.36
CA ILE A 249 -6.07 10.69 7.67
C ILE A 249 -7.59 10.68 7.49
N ASP A 250 -8.13 11.62 6.70
CA ASP A 250 -9.56 11.67 6.40
C ASP A 250 -10.06 10.38 5.75
N THR A 251 -9.24 9.76 4.88
CA THR A 251 -9.57 8.43 4.31
C THR A 251 -9.64 7.36 5.37
N PHE A 252 -8.72 7.32 6.35
CA PHE A 252 -8.83 6.39 7.47
C PHE A 252 -10.11 6.62 8.28
N MET A 253 -10.47 7.88 8.52
CA MET A 253 -11.72 8.23 9.23
C MET A 253 -12.95 7.75 8.46
N GLU A 254 -12.98 7.90 7.13
CA GLU A 254 -14.03 7.32 6.29
C GLU A 254 -14.09 5.79 6.41
N ARG A 255 -12.93 5.10 6.41
CA ARG A 255 -12.89 3.63 6.57
C ARG A 255 -13.42 3.17 7.92
N ILE A 256 -13.15 3.92 9.00
CA ILE A 256 -13.74 3.66 10.31
C ILE A 256 -15.27 3.79 10.22
N GLN A 257 -15.75 4.89 9.62
CA GLN A 257 -17.18 5.18 9.52
C GLN A 257 -17.92 4.15 8.66
N GLU A 258 -17.34 3.72 7.53
CA GLU A 258 -17.92 2.67 6.67
C GLU A 258 -18.23 1.37 7.44
N VAL A 259 -17.36 0.99 8.40
CA VAL A 259 -17.61 -0.21 9.21
C VAL A 259 -18.81 -0.01 10.15
N PHE A 260 -18.98 1.20 10.71
CA PHE A 260 -20.15 1.51 11.53
C PHE A 260 -21.44 1.53 10.74
N ASP A 261 -21.40 2.09 9.54
CA ASP A 261 -22.57 2.24 8.66
C ASP A 261 -22.96 0.92 7.96
N GLY A 262 -22.09 -0.11 8.07
CA GLY A 262 -22.29 -1.39 7.38
C GLY A 262 -21.98 -1.34 5.89
N GLU A 263 -21.30 -0.30 5.42
CA GLU A 263 -20.93 -0.07 4.01
C GLU A 263 -19.49 -0.49 3.70
N ASN A 264 -18.94 -1.40 4.48
CA ASN A 264 -17.57 -1.88 4.33
C ASN A 264 -17.45 -2.92 3.21
N PHE A 265 -17.25 -2.47 1.97
CA PHE A 265 -17.14 -3.33 0.79
C PHE A 265 -15.74 -3.44 0.26
N MET A 266 -14.99 -4.45 0.72
CA MET A 266 -13.78 -4.89 0.02
C MET A 266 -14.17 -5.48 -1.35
N ASN A 267 -13.36 -5.24 -2.38
CA ASN A 267 -13.63 -5.73 -3.74
C ASN A 267 -13.44 -7.26 -3.86
N CYS A 268 -14.36 -8.02 -3.25
CA CYS A 268 -14.31 -9.48 -3.26
C CYS A 268 -14.62 -10.10 -4.64
N ALA A 269 -15.26 -9.34 -5.53
CA ALA A 269 -15.56 -9.82 -6.89
C ALA A 269 -14.30 -10.00 -7.76
N LEU A 270 -13.23 -9.28 -7.45
CA LEU A 270 -11.92 -9.40 -8.11
C LEU A 270 -10.85 -10.00 -7.19
N CYS A 271 -11.25 -10.69 -6.12
CA CYS A 271 -10.31 -11.35 -5.21
C CYS A 271 -9.89 -12.71 -5.78
N LYS A 272 -8.61 -12.88 -6.10
CA LYS A 272 -8.07 -14.13 -6.65
C LYS A 272 -8.23 -15.36 -5.74
N TYR A 273 -8.40 -15.16 -4.43
CA TYR A 273 -8.67 -16.24 -3.47
C TYR A 273 -10.15 -16.67 -3.42
N ARG A 274 -11.06 -15.91 -4.03
CA ARG A 274 -12.51 -16.15 -3.98
C ARG A 274 -13.17 -16.26 -5.35
N SER A 275 -12.56 -15.72 -6.39
CA SER A 275 -13.12 -15.62 -7.73
C SER A 275 -12.17 -16.20 -8.76
N ASN A 276 -12.70 -16.85 -9.79
CA ASN A 276 -11.92 -17.39 -10.91
C ASN A 276 -11.38 -16.24 -11.78
N LEU A 277 -10.26 -15.68 -11.38
CA LEU A 277 -9.56 -14.67 -12.19
C LEU A 277 -8.66 -15.36 -13.21
N LEU A 278 -8.69 -14.85 -14.44
CA LEU A 278 -7.87 -15.36 -15.53
C LEU A 278 -6.39 -15.44 -15.16
N GLY A 279 -5.83 -16.65 -15.19
CA GLY A 279 -4.43 -16.95 -14.86
C GLY A 279 -4.16 -17.12 -13.34
N PHE A 280 -5.20 -17.10 -12.49
CA PHE A 280 -5.11 -17.26 -11.03
C PHE A 280 -6.15 -18.27 -10.50
N GLU A 281 -6.75 -19.05 -11.38
CA GLU A 281 -7.86 -19.95 -11.06
C GLU A 281 -7.47 -20.99 -10.01
N SER A 282 -6.19 -21.38 -9.96
CA SER A 282 -5.66 -22.33 -8.97
C SER A 282 -5.55 -21.77 -7.56
N GLU A 283 -5.69 -20.45 -7.37
CA GLU A 283 -5.59 -19.82 -6.05
C GLU A 283 -6.94 -19.72 -5.32
N VAL A 284 -8.04 -20.06 -6.01
CA VAL A 284 -9.39 -20.04 -5.42
C VAL A 284 -9.54 -21.13 -4.37
N GLY A 285 -9.99 -20.72 -3.17
CA GLY A 285 -10.20 -21.62 -2.04
C GLY A 285 -8.94 -21.97 -1.25
N TYR A 286 -7.81 -21.33 -1.51
CA TYR A 286 -6.64 -21.45 -0.64
C TYR A 286 -6.98 -21.06 0.78
N GLU A 287 -6.46 -21.85 1.72
CA GLU A 287 -6.61 -21.58 3.15
C GLU A 287 -5.92 -20.27 3.53
N GLN A 288 -6.59 -19.46 4.36
CA GLN A 288 -6.02 -18.22 4.90
C GLN A 288 -5.03 -18.58 6.01
N ILE A 289 -3.77 -18.75 5.66
CA ILE A 289 -2.68 -19.04 6.59
C ILE A 289 -1.71 -17.84 6.53
N SER A 290 -1.50 -17.19 7.67
CA SER A 290 -0.42 -16.20 7.78
C SER A 290 0.92 -16.94 7.86
N HIS A 291 1.88 -16.54 7.01
CA HIS A 291 3.23 -17.10 6.99
C HIS A 291 4.30 -16.05 7.37
N HIS A 292 3.86 -14.92 7.91
CA HIS A 292 4.74 -13.84 8.35
C HIS A 292 5.02 -13.94 9.85
N ASP A 293 6.06 -14.70 10.20
CA ASP A 293 6.53 -14.88 11.58
C ASP A 293 7.91 -14.22 11.83
N HIS A 294 8.25 -13.18 11.06
CA HIS A 294 9.58 -12.57 11.08
C HIS A 294 9.70 -11.37 12.01
N VAL A 295 9.18 -11.49 13.24
CA VAL A 295 9.37 -10.47 14.26
C VAL A 295 10.55 -10.87 15.14
N GLU A 296 11.57 -10.01 15.24
CA GLU A 296 12.68 -10.24 16.18
C GLU A 296 12.12 -10.41 17.60
N GLY A 297 12.47 -11.53 18.25
CA GLY A 297 12.02 -11.87 19.59
C GLY A 297 10.73 -12.69 19.68
N CYS A 298 10.08 -13.07 18.60
CA CYS A 298 9.11 -14.15 18.61
C CYS A 298 9.84 -15.50 18.68
N LEU A 299 9.89 -16.06 19.87
CA LEU A 299 10.29 -17.45 20.08
C LEU A 299 9.12 -18.33 19.67
N ASP A 300 9.01 -18.65 18.39
CA ASP A 300 8.11 -19.72 17.98
C ASP A 300 8.78 -21.07 18.30
N ILE A 301 8.26 -21.73 19.33
CA ILE A 301 8.73 -23.04 19.83
C ILE A 301 8.57 -24.16 18.76
N ARG A 302 8.04 -23.87 17.58
CA ARG A 302 7.80 -24.83 16.49
C ARG A 302 8.86 -24.85 15.40
N ARG A 303 10.00 -24.13 15.56
CA ARG A 303 11.02 -24.00 14.50
C ARG A 303 12.31 -24.75 14.79
N GLU A 304 12.26 -25.92 15.36
CA GLU A 304 13.33 -26.87 15.16
C GLU A 304 13.10 -27.58 13.81
N ASN A 305 13.98 -27.33 12.84
CA ASN A 305 14.13 -28.04 11.57
C ASN A 305 13.24 -27.62 10.37
N LYS A 306 13.31 -26.37 9.91
CA LYS A 306 13.24 -26.12 8.45
C LYS A 306 14.09 -24.91 8.12
N GLU A 307 15.19 -25.13 7.40
CA GLU A 307 15.88 -24.07 6.66
C GLU A 307 14.82 -23.39 5.76
N HIS A 308 14.44 -22.18 6.12
CA HIS A 308 13.52 -21.38 5.31
C HIS A 308 14.28 -20.88 4.08
N ASN A 309 14.28 -21.69 3.06
CA ASN A 309 14.43 -21.19 1.72
C ASN A 309 13.20 -20.32 1.44
N HIS A 310 13.36 -18.99 1.49
CA HIS A 310 12.35 -18.00 1.07
C HIS A 310 12.15 -17.99 -0.46
N ALA A 311 12.26 -19.13 -1.10
CA ALA A 311 11.62 -19.34 -2.36
C ALA A 311 10.11 -19.40 -2.04
N HIS A 312 9.45 -18.24 -2.05
CA HIS A 312 8.04 -18.23 -2.32
C HIS A 312 7.86 -19.08 -3.58
N GLU A 313 7.41 -20.32 -3.46
CA GLU A 313 6.85 -21.06 -4.57
C GLU A 313 5.57 -20.34 -4.99
N HIS A 314 5.75 -19.10 -5.42
CA HIS A 314 4.72 -18.41 -6.16
C HIS A 314 4.61 -19.16 -7.48
N PHE A 315 3.47 -19.74 -7.74
CA PHE A 315 3.12 -20.14 -9.09
C PHE A 315 3.60 -19.08 -10.06
N PRO A 316 4.27 -19.45 -11.16
CA PRO A 316 4.82 -18.45 -12.06
C PRO A 316 3.68 -17.56 -12.56
N TYR A 317 3.69 -16.29 -12.16
CA TYR A 317 2.73 -15.31 -12.68
C TYR A 317 2.74 -15.35 -14.20
N PRO A 318 1.59 -15.17 -14.87
CA PRO A 318 1.55 -15.14 -16.34
C PRO A 318 2.56 -14.17 -16.95
N HIS A 319 2.91 -13.12 -16.24
CA HIS A 319 3.87 -12.08 -16.64
C HIS A 319 5.28 -12.24 -16.06
N ALA A 320 5.59 -13.31 -15.34
CA ALA A 320 6.91 -13.50 -14.71
C ALA A 320 8.07 -13.45 -15.71
N LYS A 321 7.83 -13.84 -16.96
CA LYS A 321 8.81 -13.81 -18.05
C LYS A 321 8.67 -12.58 -18.98
N HIS A 322 7.88 -11.56 -18.58
CA HIS A 322 7.70 -10.38 -19.41
C HIS A 322 9.01 -9.59 -19.54
N PRO A 323 9.38 -9.09 -20.75
CA PRO A 323 10.66 -8.38 -20.98
C PRO A 323 10.88 -7.16 -20.09
N LEU A 324 9.80 -6.49 -19.63
CA LEU A 324 9.85 -5.35 -18.71
C LEU A 324 9.59 -5.74 -17.25
N GLY A 325 9.55 -7.03 -16.95
CA GLY A 325 9.19 -7.59 -15.65
C GLY A 325 10.39 -7.91 -14.76
N PRO A 326 10.14 -8.50 -13.57
CA PRO A 326 11.15 -8.82 -12.58
C PRO A 326 12.27 -9.75 -13.08
N VAL A 327 11.96 -10.64 -14.03
CA VAL A 327 12.90 -11.62 -14.58
C VAL A 327 14.02 -10.97 -15.42
N THR A 328 13.84 -9.73 -15.84
CA THR A 328 14.84 -8.98 -16.64
C THR A 328 15.84 -8.23 -15.79
N LEU A 329 15.83 -8.38 -14.46
CA LEU A 329 16.83 -7.75 -13.58
C LEU A 329 18.21 -8.34 -13.84
N PRO A 330 19.27 -7.50 -13.99
CA PRO A 330 20.62 -7.96 -14.32
C PRO A 330 21.22 -8.97 -13.32
N SER A 331 20.78 -8.93 -12.07
CA SER A 331 21.21 -9.85 -11.02
C SER A 331 20.76 -11.29 -11.23
N LEU A 332 19.73 -11.53 -12.03
CA LEU A 332 19.22 -12.87 -12.32
C LEU A 332 19.90 -13.51 -13.54
N ASN A 333 20.57 -12.71 -14.38
CA ASN A 333 21.22 -13.20 -15.59
C ASN A 333 22.66 -13.74 -15.35
N LYS A 334 23.21 -13.63 -14.14
CA LYS A 334 24.56 -14.12 -13.84
C LYS A 334 24.66 -15.62 -13.56
N SER A 335 23.53 -16.30 -13.43
CA SER A 335 23.50 -17.74 -13.17
C SER A 335 23.10 -18.58 -14.39
N GLN A 336 22.97 -17.99 -15.57
CA GLN A 336 22.63 -18.66 -16.82
C GLN A 336 23.57 -18.32 -17.98
N ILE A 337 24.78 -17.84 -17.69
CA ILE A 337 25.87 -17.74 -18.66
C ILE A 337 26.95 -18.73 -18.33
#